data_3c0f5e2f700457c5cff7e0a4837a055d
#
_entry.id   3c0f5e2f700457c5cff7e0a4837a055d
#
_cell.length_a   1.000
_cell.length_b   1.000
_cell.length_c   1.000
_cell.angle_alpha   90.00
_cell.angle_beta   90.00
_cell.angle_gamma   90.00
#
_symmetry.space_group_name_H-M   'P 1'
#
loop_
_entity.id
_entity.type
_entity.pdbx_description
1 polymer ?
#
loop_
_entity_poly.entity_id
_entity_poly.type
_entity_poly.pdbx_seq_one_letter_code
_entity_poly.pdbx_strand_id
1 'polypeptide(L)'
;MHPVVLSCLGVLVSVLKTNGLKMCPHRCSCFDSSHFVDCKGRSLAHIPRDVPHGTWMLDFRLNNLSEIPATAFGGLWSMRIVLLACNRVQRIHPGAFGSLPFLEKLDLGGNRVGQLPADFSDGLQRLLELRLSDNRLEHLQRSSMTHLESLEKLDLSANRIVSMETGVFRGLYKLRHLLLQSNRLQVVEAGFFLMLQGLEALHLEDNNITAIQAEAFASLRSLSLLGLSGNRLGHINFKTFLSIQTQGTHLLLADNRWTCDCDLQRVFGKILSVRHLHVDDYGNISCSAPGQLSGYLLVAVDSQLCIAETATVLVITGTVLVTVIAAIVMAERNRKKNTNKSWNDSEGPFDSQEK
;
A
#
# COMPACT_ATOMS: atom_id res chain seq x y z
N MET A 1 -12.98 53.14 -85.54
CA MET A 1 -11.97 52.58 -84.62
C MET A 1 -12.47 52.82 -83.24
N HIS A 2 -13.08 51.80 -82.63
CA HIS A 2 -13.58 51.84 -81.23
C HIS A 2 -12.57 51.21 -80.32
N PRO A 3 -12.31 51.81 -79.14
CA PRO A 3 -11.64 51.11 -78.06
C PRO A 3 -12.60 50.39 -77.16
N VAL A 4 -12.32 49.13 -76.92
CA VAL A 4 -13.01 48.23 -76.03
C VAL A 4 -12.66 48.62 -74.56
N VAL A 5 -13.69 48.95 -73.80
CA VAL A 5 -13.58 49.16 -72.36
C VAL A 5 -13.69 47.81 -71.65
N LEU A 6 -12.57 47.32 -71.05
CA LEU A 6 -12.57 46.17 -70.13
C LEU A 6 -13.01 46.64 -68.74
N SER A 7 -14.23 46.19 -68.38
CA SER A 7 -14.73 46.37 -67.02
C SER A 7 -14.17 45.28 -66.13
N CYS A 8 -13.27 45.64 -65.19
CA CYS A 8 -12.80 44.77 -64.08
C CYS A 8 -13.86 44.73 -62.99
N LEU A 9 -14.67 43.67 -62.96
CA LEU A 9 -15.49 43.33 -61.82
C LEU A 9 -14.59 42.72 -60.74
N GLY A 10 -14.22 43.51 -59.75
CA GLY A 10 -13.57 43.06 -58.56
C GLY A 10 -14.56 42.27 -57.69
N VAL A 11 -14.43 40.95 -57.70
CA VAL A 11 -15.10 40.11 -56.69
C VAL A 11 -14.45 40.32 -55.36
N LEU A 12 -15.04 41.13 -54.49
CA LEU A 12 -14.72 41.19 -53.05
C LEU A 12 -15.13 39.88 -52.42
N VAL A 13 -14.17 38.92 -52.32
CA VAL A 13 -14.30 37.78 -51.44
C VAL A 13 -14.17 38.29 -50.02
N SER A 14 -15.27 38.58 -49.38
CA SER A 14 -15.36 38.78 -47.94
C SER A 14 -15.02 37.44 -47.27
N VAL A 15 -13.77 37.31 -46.84
CA VAL A 15 -13.35 36.26 -45.91
C VAL A 15 -14.10 36.54 -44.61
N LEU A 16 -15.31 35.97 -44.48
CA LEU A 16 -15.95 35.81 -43.19
C LEU A 16 -15.01 34.96 -42.33
N LYS A 17 -14.21 35.63 -41.48
CA LYS A 17 -13.67 34.99 -40.29
C LYS A 17 -14.87 34.51 -39.49
N THR A 18 -15.27 33.28 -39.71
CA THR A 18 -16.09 32.55 -38.75
C THR A 18 -15.24 32.41 -37.51
N ASN A 19 -15.32 33.38 -36.60
CA ASN A 19 -15.00 33.12 -35.21
C ASN A 19 -15.92 31.95 -34.83
N GLY A 20 -15.36 30.72 -34.88
CA GLY A 20 -16.07 29.54 -34.43
C GLY A 20 -16.51 29.82 -33.01
N LEU A 21 -17.77 30.11 -32.82
CA LEU A 21 -18.39 30.10 -31.50
C LEU A 21 -18.01 28.76 -30.89
N LYS A 22 -17.18 28.77 -29.88
CA LYS A 22 -16.92 27.57 -29.06
C LYS A 22 -18.26 27.19 -28.45
N MET A 23 -18.99 26.27 -29.10
CA MET A 23 -20.26 25.80 -28.58
C MET A 23 -20.02 25.05 -27.29
N CYS A 24 -20.62 25.56 -26.22
CA CYS A 24 -20.61 24.87 -24.93
C CYS A 24 -21.57 23.67 -25.03
N PRO A 25 -21.18 22.50 -24.52
CA PRO A 25 -22.02 21.32 -24.48
C PRO A 25 -23.38 21.62 -23.84
N HIS A 26 -24.43 21.07 -24.41
CA HIS A 26 -25.78 21.22 -23.86
C HIS A 26 -25.79 20.76 -22.38
N ARG A 27 -26.39 21.54 -21.51
CA ARG A 27 -26.48 21.38 -20.05
C ARG A 27 -25.16 21.61 -19.29
N CYS A 28 -24.06 21.99 -19.94
CA CYS A 28 -22.85 22.39 -19.26
C CYS A 28 -22.68 23.88 -19.22
N SER A 29 -21.80 24.40 -18.37
CA SER A 29 -21.40 25.80 -18.32
C SER A 29 -19.94 25.90 -18.72
N CYS A 30 -19.61 26.75 -19.68
CA CYS A 30 -18.24 26.96 -20.14
C CYS A 30 -17.72 28.32 -19.70
N PHE A 31 -16.51 28.34 -19.18
CA PHE A 31 -15.82 29.51 -18.69
C PHE A 31 -14.62 29.78 -19.61
N ASP A 32 -14.84 30.61 -20.64
CA ASP A 32 -13.85 30.85 -21.71
C ASP A 32 -12.53 31.41 -21.17
N SER A 33 -12.57 32.31 -20.21
CA SER A 33 -11.38 32.90 -19.59
C SER A 33 -10.50 31.88 -18.86
N SER A 34 -11.10 30.81 -18.31
CA SER A 34 -10.42 29.76 -17.57
C SER A 34 -10.36 28.43 -18.34
N HIS A 35 -10.93 28.33 -19.55
CA HIS A 35 -10.98 27.08 -20.34
C HIS A 35 -11.49 25.90 -19.51
N PHE A 36 -12.45 26.14 -18.63
CA PHE A 36 -13.07 25.20 -17.73
C PHE A 36 -14.48 24.88 -18.20
N VAL A 37 -14.87 23.60 -18.18
CA VAL A 37 -16.21 23.14 -18.51
C VAL A 37 -16.82 22.45 -17.29
N ASP A 38 -17.90 23.03 -16.79
CA ASP A 38 -18.68 22.50 -15.67
C ASP A 38 -19.94 21.82 -16.16
N CYS A 39 -19.98 20.50 -16.07
CA CYS A 39 -21.13 19.65 -16.34
C CYS A 39 -21.64 18.95 -15.07
N LYS A 40 -21.25 19.39 -13.87
CA LYS A 40 -21.57 18.74 -12.61
C LYS A 40 -23.06 18.69 -12.34
N GLY A 41 -23.58 17.51 -11.92
CA GLY A 41 -24.97 17.35 -11.46
C GLY A 41 -26.03 17.54 -12.53
N ARG A 42 -25.72 17.26 -13.80
CA ARG A 42 -26.61 17.51 -14.95
C ARG A 42 -27.35 16.25 -15.43
N SER A 43 -27.26 15.14 -14.70
CA SER A 43 -27.87 13.85 -15.04
C SER A 43 -27.41 13.31 -16.41
N LEU A 44 -26.21 13.63 -16.84
CA LEU A 44 -25.64 13.21 -18.11
C LEU A 44 -25.21 11.74 -18.05
N ALA A 45 -25.55 10.96 -19.05
CA ALA A 45 -25.22 9.54 -19.16
C ALA A 45 -23.91 9.28 -19.93
N HIS A 46 -23.38 10.28 -20.64
CA HIS A 46 -22.15 10.20 -21.43
C HIS A 46 -21.46 11.56 -21.47
N ILE A 47 -20.16 11.54 -21.70
CA ILE A 47 -19.35 12.75 -21.86
C ILE A 47 -19.72 13.39 -23.21
N PRO A 48 -20.07 14.67 -23.24
CA PRO A 48 -20.44 15.37 -24.48
C PRO A 48 -19.28 15.39 -25.49
N ARG A 49 -19.55 15.19 -26.75
CA ARG A 49 -18.55 15.22 -27.85
C ARG A 49 -18.09 16.61 -28.24
N ASP A 50 -18.86 17.62 -27.88
CA ASP A 50 -18.70 19.04 -28.24
C ASP A 50 -18.00 19.84 -27.15
N VAL A 51 -17.26 19.14 -26.21
CA VAL A 51 -16.36 19.81 -25.28
C VAL A 51 -15.27 20.54 -26.08
N PRO A 52 -15.03 21.84 -25.84
CA PRO A 52 -14.04 22.61 -26.58
C PRO A 52 -12.62 22.04 -26.45
N HIS A 53 -11.87 21.87 -27.54
CA HIS A 53 -10.55 21.26 -27.57
C HIS A 53 -9.50 21.92 -26.66
N GLY A 54 -9.65 23.23 -26.36
CA GLY A 54 -8.78 23.96 -25.44
C GLY A 54 -9.10 23.79 -23.96
N THR A 55 -10.10 22.98 -23.62
CA THR A 55 -10.49 22.74 -22.22
C THR A 55 -9.37 22.04 -21.48
N TRP A 56 -8.94 22.62 -20.36
CA TRP A 56 -7.93 22.02 -19.48
C TRP A 56 -8.53 21.36 -18.23
N MET A 57 -9.78 21.70 -17.88
CA MET A 57 -10.50 21.11 -16.74
C MET A 57 -11.94 20.79 -17.12
N LEU A 58 -12.36 19.54 -16.84
CA LEU A 58 -13.72 19.06 -16.98
C LEU A 58 -14.25 18.58 -15.64
N ASP A 59 -15.30 19.24 -15.13
CA ASP A 59 -16.05 18.73 -13.97
C ASP A 59 -17.31 18.00 -14.43
N PHE A 60 -17.29 16.70 -14.34
CA PHE A 60 -18.40 15.81 -14.70
C PHE A 60 -18.94 15.03 -13.49
N ARG A 61 -18.65 15.48 -12.29
CA ARG A 61 -19.09 14.84 -11.03
C ARG A 61 -20.61 14.82 -10.90
N LEU A 62 -21.12 13.87 -10.11
CA LEU A 62 -22.56 13.77 -9.78
C LEU A 62 -23.45 13.64 -11.03
N ASN A 63 -23.03 12.80 -11.98
CA ASN A 63 -23.79 12.50 -13.18
C ASN A 63 -24.20 11.01 -13.23
N ASN A 64 -24.63 10.53 -14.37
CA ASN A 64 -25.16 9.17 -14.54
C ASN A 64 -24.31 8.31 -15.49
N LEU A 65 -22.99 8.63 -15.60
CA LEU A 65 -22.07 7.92 -16.48
C LEU A 65 -21.92 6.47 -16.03
N SER A 66 -22.18 5.51 -16.92
CA SER A 66 -22.10 4.07 -16.62
C SER A 66 -20.83 3.41 -17.16
N GLU A 67 -20.22 3.99 -18.19
CA GLU A 67 -18.97 3.51 -18.77
C GLU A 67 -18.16 4.66 -19.37
N ILE A 68 -16.85 4.45 -19.54
CA ILE A 68 -15.93 5.40 -20.20
C ILE A 68 -15.41 4.71 -21.47
N PRO A 69 -15.95 5.03 -22.65
CA PRO A 69 -15.49 4.45 -23.91
C PRO A 69 -14.12 4.99 -24.32
N ALA A 70 -13.39 4.29 -25.18
CA ALA A 70 -12.08 4.70 -25.70
C ALA A 70 -12.10 6.08 -26.38
N THR A 71 -13.26 6.50 -26.91
CA THR A 71 -13.43 7.78 -27.61
C THR A 71 -13.92 8.92 -26.72
N ALA A 72 -14.07 8.68 -25.40
CA ALA A 72 -14.70 9.64 -24.48
C ALA A 72 -14.00 11.01 -24.46
N PHE A 73 -12.69 11.03 -24.60
CA PHE A 73 -11.86 12.24 -24.53
C PHE A 73 -11.14 12.55 -25.85
N GLY A 74 -11.65 12.03 -26.98
CA GLY A 74 -11.06 12.27 -28.30
C GLY A 74 -10.90 13.76 -28.61
N GLY A 75 -9.69 14.20 -28.96
CA GLY A 75 -9.38 15.61 -29.26
C GLY A 75 -9.22 16.54 -28.07
N LEU A 76 -9.33 16.05 -26.84
CA LEU A 76 -9.18 16.88 -25.61
C LEU A 76 -7.76 16.86 -25.07
N TRP A 77 -6.77 16.98 -25.94
CA TRP A 77 -5.35 16.89 -25.62
C TRP A 77 -4.84 17.94 -24.61
N SER A 78 -5.54 19.08 -24.44
CA SER A 78 -5.17 20.13 -23.46
C SER A 78 -5.58 19.82 -22.02
N MET A 79 -6.32 18.71 -21.82
CA MET A 79 -6.91 18.37 -20.53
C MET A 79 -5.83 18.09 -19.48
N ARG A 80 -5.96 18.76 -18.31
CA ARG A 80 -5.11 18.54 -17.13
C ARG A 80 -5.88 17.95 -15.96
N ILE A 81 -7.14 18.31 -15.81
CA ILE A 81 -7.98 17.85 -14.70
C ILE A 81 -9.27 17.27 -15.23
N VAL A 82 -9.55 16.02 -14.88
CA VAL A 82 -10.79 15.30 -15.18
C VAL A 82 -11.42 14.81 -13.89
N LEU A 83 -12.60 15.34 -13.56
CA LEU A 83 -13.34 14.98 -12.37
C LEU A 83 -14.61 14.19 -12.76
N LEU A 84 -14.61 12.89 -12.47
CA LEU A 84 -15.69 11.94 -12.79
C LEU A 84 -16.29 11.31 -11.51
N ALA A 85 -16.00 11.88 -10.34
CA ALA A 85 -16.44 11.29 -9.08
C ALA A 85 -17.96 11.28 -8.93
N CYS A 86 -18.48 10.35 -8.14
CA CYS A 86 -19.90 10.20 -7.85
C CYS A 86 -20.73 10.00 -9.12
N ASN A 87 -20.33 9.07 -9.95
CA ASN A 87 -21.05 8.58 -11.11
C ASN A 87 -21.46 7.10 -10.89
N ARG A 88 -21.75 6.37 -11.96
CA ARG A 88 -22.12 4.95 -11.93
C ARG A 88 -21.19 4.11 -12.81
N VAL A 89 -19.97 4.58 -13.05
CA VAL A 89 -19.02 3.92 -13.96
C VAL A 89 -18.70 2.52 -13.47
N GLN A 90 -19.01 1.53 -14.28
CA GLN A 90 -18.70 0.13 -14.04
C GLN A 90 -17.55 -0.35 -14.92
N ARG A 91 -17.44 0.20 -16.13
CA ARG A 91 -16.45 -0.21 -17.13
C ARG A 91 -15.66 0.99 -17.65
N ILE A 92 -14.35 0.82 -17.66
CA ILE A 92 -13.42 1.70 -18.36
C ILE A 92 -12.91 0.89 -19.55
N HIS A 93 -13.13 1.38 -20.75
CA HIS A 93 -12.68 0.67 -21.95
C HIS A 93 -11.16 0.85 -22.15
N PRO A 94 -10.49 -0.10 -22.80
CA PRO A 94 -9.10 0.04 -23.20
C PRO A 94 -8.87 1.34 -23.98
N GLY A 95 -7.75 2.03 -23.71
CA GLY A 95 -7.40 3.29 -24.37
C GLY A 95 -8.24 4.50 -23.95
N ALA A 96 -9.12 4.40 -22.96
CA ALA A 96 -10.05 5.48 -22.58
C ALA A 96 -9.36 6.82 -22.26
N PHE A 97 -8.15 6.79 -21.72
CA PHE A 97 -7.38 7.99 -21.35
C PHE A 97 -6.17 8.25 -22.26
N GLY A 98 -5.96 7.43 -23.30
CA GLY A 98 -4.81 7.54 -24.20
C GLY A 98 -4.68 8.87 -24.94
N SER A 99 -5.79 9.64 -25.07
CA SER A 99 -5.80 10.97 -25.71
C SER A 99 -5.43 12.11 -24.75
N LEU A 100 -5.05 11.83 -23.49
CA LEU A 100 -4.86 12.82 -22.42
C LEU A 100 -3.39 12.94 -21.96
N PRO A 101 -2.43 13.26 -22.83
CA PRO A 101 -0.99 13.20 -22.51
C PRO A 101 -0.53 14.24 -21.47
N PHE A 102 -1.37 15.23 -21.16
CA PHE A 102 -1.08 16.28 -20.20
C PHE A 102 -1.91 16.18 -18.92
N LEU A 103 -2.63 15.05 -18.72
CA LEU A 103 -3.47 14.88 -17.55
C LEU A 103 -2.62 14.82 -16.28
N GLU A 104 -2.96 15.68 -15.32
CA GLU A 104 -2.29 15.81 -14.02
C GLU A 104 -3.16 15.24 -12.89
N LYS A 105 -4.47 15.34 -13.02
CA LYS A 105 -5.43 14.86 -12.01
C LYS A 105 -6.60 14.12 -12.62
N LEU A 106 -6.83 12.90 -12.14
CA LEU A 106 -7.98 12.06 -12.50
C LEU A 106 -8.72 11.62 -11.23
N ASP A 107 -9.98 12.04 -11.11
CA ASP A 107 -10.84 11.65 -10.00
C ASP A 107 -11.98 10.75 -10.50
N LEU A 108 -11.93 9.47 -10.13
CA LEU A 108 -12.92 8.43 -10.39
C LEU A 108 -13.59 7.94 -9.10
N GLY A 109 -13.44 8.66 -7.99
CA GLY A 109 -13.98 8.27 -6.69
C GLY A 109 -15.51 8.12 -6.68
N GLY A 110 -16.06 7.26 -5.83
CA GLY A 110 -17.50 7.08 -5.71
C GLY A 110 -18.17 6.53 -6.96
N ASN A 111 -17.55 5.53 -7.59
CA ASN A 111 -18.07 4.86 -8.78
C ASN A 111 -18.34 3.36 -8.52
N ARG A 112 -18.39 2.54 -9.55
CA ARG A 112 -18.66 1.09 -9.44
C ARG A 112 -17.64 0.26 -10.19
N VAL A 113 -16.43 0.79 -10.40
CA VAL A 113 -15.36 0.14 -11.16
C VAL A 113 -14.89 -1.10 -10.41
N GLY A 114 -15.06 -2.28 -11.03
CA GLY A 114 -14.63 -3.56 -10.45
C GLY A 114 -13.23 -3.97 -10.86
N GLN A 115 -12.77 -3.54 -12.02
CA GLN A 115 -11.46 -3.87 -12.57
C GLN A 115 -10.96 -2.73 -13.46
N LEU A 116 -9.65 -2.48 -13.44
CA LEU A 116 -8.98 -1.59 -14.38
C LEU A 116 -8.51 -2.38 -15.59
N PRO A 117 -8.63 -1.84 -16.83
CA PRO A 117 -8.04 -2.49 -17.99
C PRO A 117 -6.51 -2.52 -17.90
N ALA A 118 -5.88 -3.44 -18.61
CA ALA A 118 -4.43 -3.62 -18.57
C ALA A 118 -3.65 -2.38 -19.05
N ASP A 119 -4.22 -1.64 -19.98
CA ASP A 119 -3.70 -0.40 -20.56
C ASP A 119 -4.27 0.88 -19.91
N PHE A 120 -4.82 0.75 -18.68
CA PHE A 120 -5.43 1.87 -17.96
C PHE A 120 -4.53 3.10 -17.87
N SER A 121 -3.24 2.88 -17.65
CA SER A 121 -2.25 3.94 -17.45
C SER A 121 -1.65 4.49 -18.74
N ASP A 122 -2.05 3.97 -19.92
CA ASP A 122 -1.54 4.46 -21.19
C ASP A 122 -1.94 5.93 -21.42
N GLY A 123 -0.96 6.77 -21.75
CA GLY A 123 -1.18 8.21 -21.89
C GLY A 123 -1.17 9.00 -20.58
N LEU A 124 -1.03 8.36 -19.41
CA LEU A 124 -1.11 9.01 -18.09
C LEU A 124 0.26 9.30 -17.45
N GLN A 125 1.34 9.42 -18.25
CA GLN A 125 2.71 9.59 -17.74
C GLN A 125 2.92 10.87 -16.89
N ARG A 126 2.06 11.88 -17.08
CA ARG A 126 2.12 13.14 -16.31
C ARG A 126 1.14 13.20 -15.13
N LEU A 127 0.39 12.12 -14.90
CA LEU A 127 -0.59 12.11 -13.82
C LEU A 127 0.11 12.22 -12.46
N LEU A 128 -0.33 13.21 -11.66
CA LEU A 128 0.18 13.49 -10.31
C LEU A 128 -0.74 12.92 -9.24
N GLU A 129 -2.04 12.98 -9.47
CA GLU A 129 -3.06 12.51 -8.52
C GLU A 129 -4.08 11.59 -9.23
N LEU A 130 -4.20 10.35 -8.74
CA LEU A 130 -5.22 9.39 -9.15
C LEU A 130 -6.10 9.03 -7.95
N ARG A 131 -7.41 9.29 -8.08
CA ARG A 131 -8.38 8.90 -7.08
C ARG A 131 -9.31 7.82 -7.63
N LEU A 132 -9.32 6.67 -6.98
CA LEU A 132 -10.16 5.50 -7.26
C LEU A 132 -10.90 5.04 -6.00
N SER A 133 -10.96 5.91 -4.96
CA SER A 133 -11.63 5.58 -3.70
C SER A 133 -13.13 5.32 -3.88
N ASP A 134 -13.72 4.56 -2.98
CA ASP A 134 -15.15 4.23 -2.98
C ASP A 134 -15.59 3.61 -4.33
N ASN A 135 -14.90 2.53 -4.70
CA ASN A 135 -15.19 1.74 -5.90
C ASN A 135 -15.39 0.25 -5.53
N ARG A 136 -15.26 -0.65 -6.50
CA ARG A 136 -15.44 -2.10 -6.30
C ARG A 136 -14.25 -2.92 -6.75
N LEU A 137 -13.05 -2.31 -6.75
CA LEU A 137 -11.81 -2.98 -7.14
C LEU A 137 -11.53 -4.14 -6.19
N GLU A 138 -11.30 -5.34 -6.75
CA GLU A 138 -11.01 -6.55 -5.95
C GLU A 138 -9.56 -7.01 -6.11
N HIS A 139 -8.98 -6.80 -7.30
CA HIS A 139 -7.61 -7.20 -7.63
C HIS A 139 -6.89 -6.07 -8.34
N LEU A 140 -5.62 -5.85 -8.00
CA LEU A 140 -4.77 -4.89 -8.70
C LEU A 140 -3.72 -5.64 -9.53
N GLN A 141 -3.75 -5.40 -10.85
CA GLN A 141 -2.83 -5.97 -11.82
C GLN A 141 -1.69 -4.98 -12.10
N ARG A 142 -0.48 -5.49 -12.26
CA ARG A 142 0.70 -4.67 -12.56
C ARG A 142 0.55 -3.87 -13.85
N SER A 143 0.02 -4.49 -14.89
CA SER A 143 -0.17 -3.86 -16.20
C SER A 143 -1.00 -2.58 -16.15
N SER A 144 -1.95 -2.48 -15.25
CA SER A 144 -2.83 -1.30 -15.12
C SER A 144 -2.14 -0.06 -14.56
N MET A 145 -0.96 -0.19 -13.94
CA MET A 145 -0.27 0.90 -13.23
C MET A 145 1.11 1.26 -13.83
N THR A 146 1.49 0.65 -14.95
CA THR A 146 2.88 0.66 -15.44
C THR A 146 3.40 2.04 -15.83
N HIS A 147 2.55 2.93 -16.37
CA HIS A 147 2.94 4.22 -16.95
C HIS A 147 2.61 5.43 -16.06
N LEU A 148 2.44 5.23 -14.75
CA LEU A 148 2.14 6.30 -13.79
C LEU A 148 3.42 6.87 -13.15
N GLU A 149 4.43 7.16 -13.96
CA GLU A 149 5.79 7.52 -13.51
C GLU A 149 5.86 8.84 -12.71
N SER A 150 4.92 9.75 -12.93
CA SER A 150 4.86 11.04 -12.24
C SER A 150 3.93 11.04 -11.03
N LEU A 151 3.26 9.91 -10.74
CA LEU A 151 2.21 9.87 -9.72
C LEU A 151 2.79 10.13 -8.33
N GLU A 152 2.21 11.12 -7.63
CA GLU A 152 2.58 11.50 -6.26
C GLU A 152 1.55 11.00 -5.24
N LYS A 153 0.28 10.91 -5.63
CA LYS A 153 -0.80 10.46 -4.77
C LYS A 153 -1.71 9.45 -5.46
N LEU A 154 -1.88 8.29 -4.82
CA LEU A 154 -2.79 7.22 -5.24
C LEU A 154 -3.78 6.90 -4.12
N ASP A 155 -5.06 7.15 -4.39
CA ASP A 155 -6.15 6.85 -3.46
C ASP A 155 -6.97 5.65 -3.97
N LEU A 156 -6.80 4.51 -3.30
CA LEU A 156 -7.49 3.25 -3.52
C LEU A 156 -8.36 2.86 -2.32
N SER A 157 -8.59 3.81 -1.39
CA SER A 157 -9.36 3.57 -0.17
C SER A 157 -10.81 3.17 -0.44
N ALA A 158 -11.46 2.55 0.54
CA ALA A 158 -12.87 2.16 0.46
C ALA A 158 -13.20 1.33 -0.80
N ASN A 159 -12.36 0.35 -1.10
CA ASN A 159 -12.58 -0.62 -2.17
C ASN A 159 -12.81 -2.04 -1.60
N ARG A 160 -12.63 -3.06 -2.39
CA ARG A 160 -12.79 -4.48 -2.00
C ARG A 160 -11.51 -5.27 -2.23
N ILE A 161 -10.34 -4.60 -2.24
CA ILE A 161 -9.07 -5.20 -2.65
C ILE A 161 -8.71 -6.31 -1.67
N VAL A 162 -8.64 -7.54 -2.20
CA VAL A 162 -8.24 -8.74 -1.46
C VAL A 162 -6.81 -9.16 -1.79
N SER A 163 -6.33 -8.83 -3.00
CA SER A 163 -4.98 -9.17 -3.46
C SER A 163 -4.43 -8.15 -4.43
N MET A 164 -3.10 -8.09 -4.48
CA MET A 164 -2.32 -7.28 -5.40
C MET A 164 -1.21 -8.13 -6.01
N GLU A 165 -0.90 -7.93 -7.27
CA GLU A 165 0.27 -8.59 -7.87
C GLU A 165 1.56 -8.06 -7.27
N THR A 166 2.54 -8.93 -7.08
CA THR A 166 3.88 -8.53 -6.63
C THR A 166 4.47 -7.49 -7.58
N GLY A 167 4.89 -6.35 -7.03
CA GLY A 167 5.40 -5.21 -7.80
C GLY A 167 4.33 -4.47 -8.61
N VAL A 168 3.07 -4.49 -8.20
CA VAL A 168 1.97 -3.75 -8.82
C VAL A 168 2.26 -2.24 -8.91
N PHE A 169 2.96 -1.69 -7.95
CA PHE A 169 3.37 -0.28 -7.91
C PHE A 169 4.76 -0.02 -8.52
N ARG A 170 5.29 -1.00 -9.28
CA ARG A 170 6.58 -0.83 -9.94
C ARG A 170 6.49 0.29 -10.98
N GLY A 171 7.42 1.26 -10.91
CA GLY A 171 7.42 2.44 -11.79
C GLY A 171 6.88 3.71 -11.11
N LEU A 172 6.19 3.60 -9.98
CA LEU A 172 5.66 4.75 -9.24
C LEU A 172 6.73 5.38 -8.33
N TYR A 173 7.85 5.76 -8.91
CA TYR A 173 9.03 6.24 -8.15
C TYR A 173 8.81 7.55 -7.40
N LYS A 174 7.83 8.36 -7.84
CA LYS A 174 7.50 9.65 -7.22
C LYS A 174 6.35 9.55 -6.22
N LEU A 175 5.81 8.35 -6.00
CA LEU A 175 4.66 8.19 -5.11
C LEU A 175 5.03 8.53 -3.67
N ARG A 176 4.30 9.49 -3.09
CA ARG A 176 4.44 9.98 -1.70
C ARG A 176 3.32 9.48 -0.80
N HIS A 177 2.10 9.40 -1.33
CA HIS A 177 0.93 9.01 -0.55
C HIS A 177 0.21 7.83 -1.22
N LEU A 178 0.11 6.71 -0.51
CA LEU A 178 -0.64 5.54 -0.92
C LEU A 178 -1.72 5.21 0.11
N LEU A 179 -2.98 5.37 -0.32
CA LEU A 179 -4.15 5.15 0.53
C LEU A 179 -4.82 3.84 0.12
N LEU A 180 -4.76 2.85 1.01
CA LEU A 180 -5.34 1.51 0.87
C LEU A 180 -6.28 1.17 2.04
N GLN A 181 -6.61 2.15 2.88
CA GLN A 181 -7.50 1.93 4.03
C GLN A 181 -8.90 1.52 3.59
N SER A 182 -9.61 0.83 4.47
CA SER A 182 -10.97 0.33 4.25
C SER A 182 -11.08 -0.60 3.04
N ASN A 183 -10.17 -1.58 2.98
CA ASN A 183 -10.13 -2.64 1.96
C ASN A 183 -10.27 -4.03 2.62
N ARG A 184 -9.87 -5.10 1.94
CA ARG A 184 -10.01 -6.48 2.41
C ARG A 184 -8.68 -7.26 2.40
N LEU A 185 -7.56 -6.56 2.46
CA LEU A 185 -6.23 -7.18 2.50
C LEU A 185 -6.08 -8.05 3.74
N GLN A 186 -5.55 -9.27 3.58
CA GLN A 186 -5.35 -10.22 4.67
C GLN A 186 -3.88 -10.38 5.07
N VAL A 187 -2.99 -10.24 4.11
CA VAL A 187 -1.54 -10.34 4.33
C VAL A 187 -0.86 -9.19 3.60
N VAL A 188 0.15 -8.60 4.26
CA VAL A 188 1.06 -7.65 3.61
C VAL A 188 2.30 -8.41 3.18
N GLU A 189 2.46 -8.60 1.86
CA GLU A 189 3.56 -9.37 1.30
C GLU A 189 4.81 -8.50 1.08
N ALA A 190 5.99 -9.09 1.16
CA ALA A 190 7.27 -8.40 1.01
C ALA A 190 7.46 -7.74 -0.38
N GLY A 191 6.73 -8.19 -1.39
CA GLY A 191 6.84 -7.67 -2.75
C GLY A 191 5.89 -6.53 -3.12
N PHE A 192 4.93 -6.16 -2.25
CA PHE A 192 3.89 -5.18 -2.61
C PHE A 192 4.44 -3.78 -2.84
N PHE A 193 5.32 -3.31 -1.98
CA PHE A 193 5.81 -1.92 -1.98
C PHE A 193 7.24 -1.79 -2.56
N LEU A 194 7.65 -2.73 -3.40
CA LEU A 194 8.93 -2.66 -4.07
C LEU A 194 9.06 -1.34 -4.86
N MET A 195 10.22 -0.69 -4.79
CA MET A 195 10.58 0.55 -5.49
C MET A 195 9.90 1.83 -4.96
N LEU A 196 9.01 1.78 -3.97
CA LEU A 196 8.37 2.97 -3.40
C LEU A 196 9.28 3.70 -2.38
N GLN A 197 10.51 4.00 -2.77
CA GLN A 197 11.52 4.60 -1.88
C GLN A 197 11.13 6.01 -1.39
N GLY A 198 10.36 6.74 -2.20
CA GLY A 198 9.86 8.09 -1.89
C GLY A 198 8.55 8.14 -1.12
N LEU A 199 7.97 6.98 -0.75
CA LEU A 199 6.67 6.95 -0.07
C LEU A 199 6.79 7.52 1.34
N GLU A 200 5.98 8.55 1.62
CA GLU A 200 5.94 9.27 2.89
C GLU A 200 4.80 8.78 3.79
N ALA A 201 3.65 8.45 3.20
CA ALA A 201 2.50 7.95 3.96
C ALA A 201 1.90 6.70 3.31
N LEU A 202 1.76 5.65 4.12
CA LEU A 202 1.10 4.39 3.76
C LEU A 202 -0.05 4.11 4.72
N HIS A 203 -1.28 4.17 4.18
CA HIS A 203 -2.51 3.93 4.92
C HIS A 203 -3.06 2.53 4.62
N LEU A 204 -3.03 1.64 5.61
CA LEU A 204 -3.55 0.28 5.56
C LEU A 204 -4.61 0.03 6.64
N GLU A 205 -5.13 1.08 7.27
CA GLU A 205 -6.13 1.01 8.33
C GLU A 205 -7.42 0.33 7.84
N ASP A 206 -8.19 -0.23 8.74
CA ASP A 206 -9.50 -0.81 8.44
C ASP A 206 -9.47 -1.88 7.34
N ASN A 207 -8.50 -2.79 7.41
CA ASN A 207 -8.40 -3.96 6.55
C ASN A 207 -8.64 -5.25 7.35
N ASN A 208 -8.39 -6.40 6.75
CA ASN A 208 -8.47 -7.70 7.41
C ASN A 208 -7.07 -8.30 7.69
N ILE A 209 -6.04 -7.46 7.84
CA ILE A 209 -4.65 -7.91 7.92
C ILE A 209 -4.41 -8.72 9.19
N THR A 210 -4.01 -9.98 9.00
CA THR A 210 -3.65 -10.91 10.07
C THR A 210 -2.15 -11.11 10.19
N ALA A 211 -1.40 -10.88 9.11
CA ALA A 211 0.05 -11.07 9.06
C ALA A 211 0.74 -10.05 8.15
N ILE A 212 1.97 -9.71 8.52
CA ILE A 212 2.87 -8.88 7.74
C ILE A 212 4.15 -9.68 7.54
N GLN A 213 4.54 -9.92 6.29
CA GLN A 213 5.77 -10.66 5.99
C GLN A 213 7.00 -9.85 6.43
N ALA A 214 8.06 -10.56 6.78
CA ALA A 214 9.34 -9.93 7.05
C ALA A 214 9.78 -9.10 5.83
N GLU A 215 10.39 -7.94 6.09
CA GLU A 215 10.87 -7.02 5.06
C GLU A 215 9.79 -6.40 4.15
N ALA A 216 8.48 -6.54 4.49
CA ALA A 216 7.40 -5.94 3.70
C ALA A 216 7.56 -4.42 3.49
N PHE A 217 8.21 -3.73 4.42
CA PHE A 217 8.45 -2.29 4.38
C PHE A 217 9.92 -1.91 4.10
N ALA A 218 10.78 -2.87 3.79
CA ALA A 218 12.22 -2.62 3.64
C ALA A 218 12.59 -1.63 2.53
N SER A 219 11.75 -1.48 1.51
CA SER A 219 11.95 -0.54 0.40
C SER A 219 11.56 0.91 0.75
N LEU A 220 10.83 1.12 1.85
CA LEU A 220 10.22 2.42 2.21
C LEU A 220 11.21 3.28 3.00
N ARG A 221 12.05 4.02 2.30
CA ARG A 221 13.15 4.81 2.91
C ARG A 221 12.74 6.22 3.35
N SER A 222 11.58 6.69 2.94
CA SER A 222 11.07 8.04 3.26
C SER A 222 9.82 8.01 4.13
N LEU A 223 9.43 6.83 4.63
CA LEU A 223 8.16 6.62 5.32
C LEU A 223 8.10 7.41 6.62
N SER A 224 7.16 8.33 6.74
CA SER A 224 6.87 9.13 7.93
C SER A 224 5.63 8.65 8.67
N LEU A 225 4.68 8.02 7.95
CA LEU A 225 3.45 7.50 8.53
C LEU A 225 3.12 6.09 8.01
N LEU A 226 2.87 5.16 8.92
CA LEU A 226 2.36 3.82 8.64
C LEU A 226 1.11 3.56 9.47
N GLY A 227 -0.04 3.57 8.83
CA GLY A 227 -1.32 3.25 9.44
C GLY A 227 -1.66 1.77 9.30
N LEU A 228 -1.83 1.07 10.43
CA LEU A 228 -2.21 -0.34 10.53
C LEU A 228 -3.35 -0.57 11.54
N SER A 229 -3.91 0.51 12.08
CA SER A 229 -5.04 0.42 13.02
C SER A 229 -6.29 -0.20 12.37
N GLY A 230 -7.21 -0.73 13.17
CA GLY A 230 -8.45 -1.32 12.67
C GLY A 230 -8.24 -2.62 11.86
N ASN A 231 -7.20 -3.40 12.16
CA ASN A 231 -6.90 -4.65 11.47
C ASN A 231 -7.14 -5.88 12.36
N ARG A 232 -6.59 -7.03 12.01
CA ARG A 232 -6.74 -8.29 12.74
C ARG A 232 -5.40 -8.86 13.18
N LEU A 233 -4.40 -8.00 13.42
CA LEU A 233 -3.08 -8.40 13.90
C LEU A 233 -3.18 -8.93 15.34
N GLY A 234 -2.79 -10.19 15.55
CA GLY A 234 -2.65 -10.77 16.89
C GLY A 234 -1.23 -10.66 17.43
N HIS A 235 -0.27 -10.80 16.53
CA HIS A 235 1.16 -10.73 16.81
C HIS A 235 1.86 -9.93 15.72
N ILE A 236 2.99 -9.35 16.04
CA ILE A 236 3.90 -8.69 15.09
C ILE A 236 5.33 -9.11 15.34
N ASN A 237 6.11 -9.14 14.27
CA ASN A 237 7.54 -9.39 14.39
C ASN A 237 8.28 -8.05 14.43
N PHE A 238 9.11 -7.87 15.46
CA PHE A 238 9.96 -6.68 15.60
C PHE A 238 10.85 -6.43 14.36
N LYS A 239 11.33 -7.48 13.69
CA LYS A 239 12.16 -7.37 12.48
C LYS A 239 11.43 -6.68 11.34
N THR A 240 10.09 -6.79 11.26
CA THR A 240 9.27 -6.12 10.24
C THR A 240 9.39 -4.60 10.33
N PHE A 241 9.39 -4.05 11.55
CA PHE A 241 9.53 -2.60 11.77
C PHE A 241 10.98 -2.12 11.75
N LEU A 242 11.92 -2.98 12.15
CA LEU A 242 13.37 -2.66 12.02
C LEU A 242 13.82 -2.47 10.57
N SER A 243 13.10 -3.06 9.61
CA SER A 243 13.39 -2.87 8.19
C SER A 243 13.07 -1.45 7.70
N ILE A 244 12.30 -0.68 8.47
CA ILE A 244 11.98 0.72 8.18
C ILE A 244 13.19 1.58 8.58
N GLN A 245 13.96 2.02 7.58
CA GLN A 245 15.18 2.80 7.77
C GLN A 245 14.93 4.29 7.44
N THR A 246 14.13 4.95 8.25
CA THR A 246 13.77 6.36 8.10
C THR A 246 14.28 7.19 9.26
N GLN A 247 14.20 8.52 9.18
CA GLN A 247 14.59 9.42 10.27
C GLN A 247 13.54 9.50 11.40
N GLY A 248 12.30 9.17 11.09
CA GLY A 248 11.20 9.11 12.04
C GLY A 248 9.94 8.61 11.37
N THR A 249 9.37 7.50 11.87
CA THR A 249 8.14 6.92 11.35
C THR A 249 7.11 6.82 12.47
N HIS A 250 5.96 7.39 12.24
CA HIS A 250 4.78 7.31 13.08
C HIS A 250 3.99 6.06 12.74
N LEU A 251 3.69 5.23 13.73
CA LEU A 251 2.96 3.98 13.61
C LEU A 251 1.59 4.11 14.29
N LEU A 252 0.52 3.73 13.60
CA LEU A 252 -0.81 3.59 14.16
C LEU A 252 -1.15 2.10 14.22
N LEU A 253 -1.31 1.53 15.42
CA LEU A 253 -1.43 0.09 15.69
C LEU A 253 -2.64 -0.28 16.55
N ALA A 254 -3.44 0.69 17.02
CA ALA A 254 -4.63 0.45 17.82
C ALA A 254 -5.70 -0.37 17.07
N ASP A 255 -6.73 -0.78 17.75
CA ASP A 255 -7.90 -1.48 17.19
C ASP A 255 -7.55 -2.74 16.37
N ASN A 256 -6.53 -3.48 16.84
CA ASN A 256 -6.15 -4.78 16.33
C ASN A 256 -6.57 -5.89 17.32
N ARG A 257 -6.38 -7.15 16.94
CA ARG A 257 -6.75 -8.31 17.78
C ARG A 257 -5.56 -8.81 18.59
N TRP A 258 -4.90 -7.92 19.33
CA TRP A 258 -3.65 -8.22 20.02
C TRP A 258 -3.77 -9.37 21.01
N THR A 259 -2.88 -10.33 20.93
CA THR A 259 -2.64 -11.35 21.96
C THR A 259 -1.60 -10.80 22.91
N CYS A 260 -2.04 -10.33 24.09
CA CYS A 260 -1.15 -9.70 25.07
C CYS A 260 -0.43 -10.77 25.89
N ASP A 261 0.56 -11.37 25.29
CA ASP A 261 1.53 -12.26 25.91
C ASP A 261 2.87 -11.55 26.15
N CYS A 262 3.81 -12.27 26.72
CA CYS A 262 5.15 -11.74 26.99
C CYS A 262 5.94 -11.43 25.72
N ASP A 263 5.66 -12.12 24.63
CA ASP A 263 6.32 -11.84 23.35
C ASP A 263 5.85 -10.52 22.76
N LEU A 264 4.55 -10.24 22.80
CA LEU A 264 4.00 -8.96 22.34
C LEU A 264 4.57 -7.79 23.18
N GLN A 265 4.55 -7.91 24.52
CA GLN A 265 5.14 -6.89 25.41
C GLN A 265 6.59 -6.61 25.08
N ARG A 266 7.37 -7.67 24.86
CA ARG A 266 8.79 -7.58 24.50
C ARG A 266 9.00 -6.88 23.15
N VAL A 267 8.11 -7.15 22.17
CA VAL A 267 8.15 -6.51 20.86
C VAL A 267 7.85 -5.03 20.96
N PHE A 268 6.77 -4.64 21.66
CA PHE A 268 6.45 -3.22 21.86
C PHE A 268 7.54 -2.49 22.66
N GLY A 269 8.06 -3.10 23.70
CA GLY A 269 9.19 -2.53 24.46
C GLY A 269 10.40 -2.24 23.57
N LYS A 270 10.71 -3.13 22.61
CA LYS A 270 11.77 -2.89 21.62
C LYS A 270 11.41 -1.78 20.65
N ILE A 271 10.20 -1.76 20.10
CA ILE A 271 9.75 -0.69 19.17
C ILE A 271 9.87 0.67 19.86
N LEU A 272 9.35 0.80 21.07
CA LEU A 272 9.40 2.05 21.84
C LEU A 272 10.82 2.48 22.23
N SER A 273 11.79 1.56 22.29
CA SER A 273 13.20 1.88 22.55
C SER A 273 13.95 2.41 21.33
N VAL A 274 13.40 2.27 20.14
CA VAL A 274 14.01 2.69 18.88
C VAL A 274 13.66 4.14 18.59
N ARG A 275 14.65 5.04 18.49
CA ARG A 275 14.46 6.49 18.39
C ARG A 275 13.69 6.97 17.14
N HIS A 276 13.72 6.20 16.06
CA HIS A 276 13.08 6.57 14.80
C HIS A 276 11.69 5.94 14.59
N LEU A 277 11.17 5.21 15.58
CA LEU A 277 9.83 4.64 15.54
C LEU A 277 8.97 5.22 16.67
N HIS A 278 7.81 5.75 16.32
CA HIS A 278 6.87 6.35 17.27
C HIS A 278 5.52 5.66 17.13
N VAL A 279 5.00 5.06 18.21
CA VAL A 279 3.66 4.47 18.23
C VAL A 279 2.71 5.52 18.83
N ASP A 280 2.03 6.28 17.96
CA ASP A 280 1.26 7.44 18.37
C ASP A 280 0.00 7.08 19.16
N ASP A 281 -0.57 5.92 18.88
CA ASP A 281 -1.79 5.40 19.50
C ASP A 281 -1.51 4.31 20.55
N TYR A 282 -0.28 4.24 21.10
CA TYR A 282 0.12 3.21 22.07
C TYR A 282 -0.81 3.12 23.28
N GLY A 283 -1.28 4.26 23.78
CA GLY A 283 -2.23 4.33 24.90
C GLY A 283 -3.61 3.73 24.59
N ASN A 284 -3.93 3.50 23.32
CA ASN A 284 -5.23 2.95 22.88
C ASN A 284 -5.13 1.47 22.46
N ILE A 285 -3.93 0.87 22.54
CA ILE A 285 -3.73 -0.54 22.20
C ILE A 285 -4.37 -1.42 23.25
N SER A 286 -5.41 -2.17 22.87
CA SER A 286 -6.16 -3.07 23.74
C SER A 286 -5.91 -4.54 23.41
N CYS A 287 -5.97 -5.39 24.45
CA CYS A 287 -5.81 -6.83 24.33
C CYS A 287 -7.13 -7.50 23.89
N SER A 288 -7.03 -8.44 22.95
CA SER A 288 -8.15 -9.32 22.56
C SER A 288 -8.02 -10.72 23.16
N ALA A 289 -6.76 -11.15 23.41
CA ALA A 289 -6.43 -12.43 24.02
C ALA A 289 -5.22 -12.27 24.96
N PRO A 290 -5.03 -13.16 25.94
CA PRO A 290 -5.97 -14.21 26.38
C PRO A 290 -7.25 -13.62 26.96
N GLY A 291 -8.31 -14.45 27.12
CA GLY A 291 -9.63 -13.97 27.55
C GLY A 291 -9.63 -13.19 28.88
N GLN A 292 -8.70 -13.50 29.80
CA GLN A 292 -8.53 -12.78 31.07
C GLN A 292 -8.07 -11.34 30.91
N LEU A 293 -7.38 -11.04 29.81
CA LEU A 293 -6.85 -9.70 29.50
C LEU A 293 -7.70 -8.98 28.44
N SER A 294 -8.78 -9.61 27.96
CA SER A 294 -9.63 -9.01 26.92
C SER A 294 -10.19 -7.67 27.38
N GLY A 295 -10.00 -6.62 26.55
CA GLY A 295 -10.39 -5.25 26.83
C GLY A 295 -9.41 -4.45 27.70
N TYR A 296 -8.38 -5.06 28.29
CA TYR A 296 -7.35 -4.31 29.00
C TYR A 296 -6.42 -3.59 28.02
N LEU A 297 -5.98 -2.41 28.39
CA LEU A 297 -4.95 -1.69 27.61
C LEU A 297 -3.59 -2.36 27.79
N LEU A 298 -2.83 -2.48 26.71
CA LEU A 298 -1.51 -3.10 26.74
C LEU A 298 -0.57 -2.41 27.74
N VAL A 299 -0.68 -1.08 27.86
CA VAL A 299 0.10 -0.28 28.81
C VAL A 299 -0.18 -0.62 30.28
N ALA A 300 -1.36 -1.17 30.57
CA ALA A 300 -1.78 -1.55 31.94
C ALA A 300 -1.49 -3.02 32.29
N VAL A 301 -1.03 -3.81 31.30
CA VAL A 301 -0.69 -5.23 31.55
C VAL A 301 0.60 -5.32 32.32
N ASP A 302 0.57 -5.99 33.48
CA ASP A 302 1.73 -6.13 34.36
C ASP A 302 2.85 -6.94 33.71
N SER A 303 4.00 -6.29 33.53
CA SER A 303 5.20 -6.91 32.95
C SER A 303 5.91 -7.86 33.95
N GLN A 304 5.58 -7.83 35.26
CA GLN A 304 6.24 -8.68 36.26
C GLN A 304 5.92 -10.16 36.03
N LEU A 305 4.76 -10.50 35.51
CA LEU A 305 4.41 -11.87 35.14
C LEU A 305 5.38 -12.43 34.07
N CYS A 306 5.82 -11.60 33.14
CA CYS A 306 6.76 -11.99 32.09
C CYS A 306 8.20 -12.14 32.63
N ILE A 307 8.56 -11.38 33.64
CA ILE A 307 9.85 -11.53 34.32
C ILE A 307 9.90 -12.85 35.08
N ALA A 308 8.82 -13.20 35.78
CA ALA A 308 8.71 -14.46 36.49
C ALA A 308 8.82 -15.69 35.57
N GLU A 309 8.17 -15.64 34.39
CA GLU A 309 8.25 -16.71 33.38
C GLU A 309 9.69 -16.89 32.87
N THR A 310 10.38 -15.81 32.52
CA THR A 310 11.77 -15.89 32.08
C THR A 310 12.72 -16.40 33.18
N ALA A 311 12.51 -15.99 34.42
CA ALA A 311 13.28 -16.46 35.54
C ALA A 311 13.09 -17.97 35.78
N THR A 312 11.88 -18.49 35.71
CA THR A 312 11.60 -19.94 35.86
C THR A 312 12.24 -20.76 34.75
N VAL A 313 12.18 -20.31 33.49
CA VAL A 313 12.82 -20.97 32.34
C VAL A 313 14.35 -21.00 32.54
N LEU A 314 14.97 -19.91 33.00
CA LEU A 314 16.40 -19.85 33.25
C LEU A 314 16.81 -20.79 34.38
N VAL A 315 16.02 -20.87 35.46
CA VAL A 315 16.30 -21.80 36.58
C VAL A 315 16.21 -23.25 36.09
N ILE A 316 15.17 -23.61 35.34
CA ILE A 316 15.00 -24.98 34.83
C ILE A 316 16.12 -25.33 33.87
N THR A 317 16.47 -24.46 32.91
CA THR A 317 17.57 -24.72 31.96
C THR A 317 18.91 -24.84 32.70
N GLY A 318 19.16 -23.98 33.68
CA GLY A 318 20.37 -24.05 34.52
C GLY A 318 20.46 -25.37 35.28
N THR A 319 19.37 -25.82 35.91
CA THR A 319 19.35 -27.09 36.66
C THR A 319 19.56 -28.29 35.73
N VAL A 320 18.91 -28.32 34.53
CA VAL A 320 19.13 -29.37 33.54
C VAL A 320 20.60 -29.40 33.08
N LEU A 321 21.18 -28.26 32.80
CA LEU A 321 22.59 -28.18 32.39
C LEU A 321 23.54 -28.72 33.45
N VAL A 322 23.33 -28.33 34.69
CA VAL A 322 24.14 -28.82 35.84
C VAL A 322 23.99 -30.34 36.00
N THR A 323 22.79 -30.88 35.92
CA THR A 323 22.56 -32.34 36.03
C THR A 323 23.21 -33.12 34.88
N VAL A 324 23.16 -32.62 33.66
CA VAL A 324 23.81 -33.23 32.48
C VAL A 324 25.35 -33.23 32.67
N ILE A 325 25.91 -32.10 33.06
CA ILE A 325 27.37 -32.00 33.35
C ILE A 325 27.79 -32.99 34.47
N ALA A 326 27.02 -33.04 35.56
CA ALA A 326 27.29 -33.95 36.66
C ALA A 326 27.21 -35.42 36.19
N ALA A 327 26.25 -35.79 35.35
CA ALA A 327 26.13 -37.14 34.79
C ALA A 327 27.35 -37.49 33.92
N ILE A 328 27.80 -36.57 33.06
CA ILE A 328 29.00 -36.76 32.21
C ILE A 328 30.24 -36.97 33.08
N VAL A 329 30.45 -36.13 34.09
CA VAL A 329 31.61 -36.24 35.01
C VAL A 329 31.57 -37.57 35.79
N MET A 330 30.39 -38.02 36.25
CA MET A 330 30.25 -39.31 36.90
C MET A 330 30.53 -40.48 35.95
N ALA A 331 30.04 -40.40 34.72
CA ALA A 331 30.31 -41.43 33.70
C ALA A 331 31.81 -41.53 33.39
N GLU A 332 32.52 -40.41 33.26
CA GLU A 332 33.98 -40.40 33.07
C GLU A 332 34.75 -40.95 34.27
N ARG A 333 34.32 -40.57 35.49
CA ARG A 333 34.94 -41.13 36.73
C ARG A 333 34.73 -42.65 36.81
N ASN A 334 33.54 -43.15 36.48
CA ASN A 334 33.27 -44.57 36.48
C ASN A 334 34.07 -45.32 35.39
N ARG A 335 34.22 -44.71 34.19
CA ARG A 335 35.06 -45.27 33.13
C ARG A 335 36.53 -45.36 33.56
N LYS A 336 37.09 -44.32 34.21
CA LYS A 336 38.46 -44.34 34.78
C LYS A 336 38.62 -45.37 35.89
N LYS A 337 37.61 -45.59 36.76
CA LYS A 337 37.63 -46.62 37.78
C LYS A 337 37.63 -48.03 37.19
N ASN A 338 36.86 -48.29 36.14
CA ASN A 338 36.79 -49.59 35.47
C ASN A 338 38.09 -49.88 34.71
N THR A 339 38.72 -48.91 34.06
CA THR A 339 40.04 -49.09 33.44
C THR A 339 41.11 -49.41 34.45
N ASN A 340 41.16 -48.71 35.63
CA ASN A 340 42.13 -49.01 36.70
C ASN A 340 41.88 -50.42 37.33
N LYS A 341 40.62 -50.90 37.40
CA LYS A 341 40.32 -52.25 37.93
C LYS A 341 40.75 -53.31 36.96
N SER A 342 40.60 -53.10 35.62
CA SER A 342 41.10 -54.03 34.59
C SER A 342 42.63 -54.15 34.56
N TRP A 343 43.40 -53.13 34.96
CA TRP A 343 44.85 -53.19 35.08
C TRP A 343 45.30 -53.97 36.31
N ASN A 344 44.60 -53.90 37.47
CA ASN A 344 44.97 -54.62 38.71
C ASN A 344 44.58 -56.11 38.61
N ASP A 345 43.63 -56.50 37.78
CA ASP A 345 43.25 -57.92 37.62
C ASP A 345 44.16 -58.65 36.61
N SER A 346 45.10 -57.98 35.94
CA SER A 346 46.06 -58.58 35.00
C SER A 346 47.46 -58.86 35.61
N GLU A 347 47.69 -58.51 36.84
CA GLU A 347 48.86 -58.95 37.59
C GLU A 347 48.50 -60.09 38.53
N GLY A 348 48.27 -61.27 37.99
CA GLY A 348 48.24 -62.56 38.72
C GLY A 348 49.63 -63.01 39.04
N PRO A 349 49.86 -63.74 40.23
CA PRO A 349 51.23 -64.06 40.75
C PRO A 349 51.90 -65.05 39.78
N PHE A 350 53.13 -64.65 39.39
CA PHE A 350 54.05 -65.56 38.72
C PHE A 350 54.52 -66.60 39.78
N ASP A 351 54.03 -67.83 39.68
CA ASP A 351 54.45 -68.93 40.51
C ASP A 351 55.77 -69.48 39.96
N SER A 352 56.82 -69.26 40.73
CA SER A 352 58.13 -69.81 40.50
C SER A 352 58.16 -71.27 40.99
N GLN A 353 58.21 -72.23 40.11
CA GLN A 353 58.68 -73.59 40.42
C GLN A 353 59.95 -73.94 39.65
N GLU A 354 61.06 -74.01 40.35
CA GLU A 354 62.26 -74.78 40.01
C GLU A 354 61.98 -76.30 39.99
N LYS A 355 62.33 -76.95 38.95
CA LYS A 355 63.25 -78.08 38.88
C LYS A 355 63.43 -78.55 37.45
#